data_b2db2a2bda568b5b6035c4ceb9d432c7
#
_entry.id   b2db2a2bda568b5b6035c4ceb9d432c7
#
_cell.length_a   1.000
_cell.length_b   1.000
_cell.length_c   1.000
_cell.angle_alpha   90.00
_cell.angle_beta   90.00
_cell.angle_gamma   90.00
#
_symmetry.space_group_name_H-M   'P 1'
#
loop_
_entity.id
_entity.type
_entity.pdbx_description
1 polymer ?
#
loop_
_entity_poly.entity_id
_entity_poly.type
_entity_poly.pdbx_seq_one_letter_code
_entity_poly.pdbx_strand_id
1 'polypeptide(L)'
;ELYPAEHCLKAPELLRDGGVSEDIIHAVCSHGYGITVECGTTIDVEPVHEMEKVLFAADELTGLIWAAALMRPSKSTKDMELKSLKKKYKSKGFAAGCSREVIERGAAQLNWELEKLLTMTLQAMAATEDEIKAEMENL
;
A
#
# COMPACT_ATOMS: atom_id res chain seq x y z
N GLU A 1 -12.83 9.28 6.73
CA GLU A 1 -11.48 9.84 6.80
C GLU A 1 -11.53 11.32 7.16
N LEU A 2 -10.96 11.68 8.33
CA LEU A 2 -10.99 13.07 8.81
C LEU A 2 -9.85 13.92 8.23
N TYR A 3 -8.71 13.28 7.89
CA TYR A 3 -7.49 13.96 7.46
C TYR A 3 -6.81 13.25 6.28
N PRO A 4 -7.45 13.11 5.09
CA PRO A 4 -6.91 12.31 3.99
C PRO A 4 -5.57 12.84 3.47
N ALA A 5 -5.38 14.18 3.45
CA ALA A 5 -4.16 14.81 2.96
C ALA A 5 -3.02 14.89 4.00
N GLU A 6 -3.31 14.65 5.29
CA GLU A 6 -2.37 14.82 6.40
C GLU A 6 -2.35 13.59 7.34
N HIS A 7 -2.85 12.45 6.88
CA HIS A 7 -3.03 11.28 7.75
C HIS A 7 -1.73 10.85 8.45
N CYS A 8 -0.58 10.84 7.77
CA CYS A 8 0.70 10.50 8.39
C CYS A 8 1.15 11.52 9.47
N LEU A 9 0.72 12.78 9.39
CA LEU A 9 1.04 13.80 10.39
C LEU A 9 0.10 13.73 11.60
N LYS A 10 -1.16 13.36 11.38
CA LYS A 10 -2.19 13.29 12.42
C LYS A 10 -2.25 11.94 13.13
N ALA A 11 -1.83 10.86 12.44
CA ALA A 11 -1.85 9.52 13.01
C ALA A 11 -1.09 9.38 14.34
N PRO A 12 0.12 9.95 14.54
CA PRO A 12 0.84 9.80 15.80
C PRO A 12 0.06 10.28 17.02
N GLU A 13 -0.58 11.45 16.94
CA GLU A 13 -1.37 12.01 18.03
C GLU A 13 -2.60 11.15 18.32
N LEU A 14 -3.39 10.85 17.28
CA LEU A 14 -4.62 10.08 17.40
C LEU A 14 -4.37 8.65 17.93
N LEU A 15 -3.29 8.01 17.49
CA LEU A 15 -2.94 6.66 17.93
C LEU A 15 -2.44 6.64 19.38
N ARG A 16 -1.66 7.64 19.80
CA ARG A 16 -1.25 7.79 21.22
C ARG A 16 -2.45 7.98 22.12
N ASP A 17 -3.38 8.84 21.75
CA ASP A 17 -4.62 9.07 22.50
C ASP A 17 -5.46 7.79 22.59
N GLY A 18 -5.39 6.93 21.57
CA GLY A 18 -5.98 5.59 21.55
C GLY A 18 -5.19 4.52 22.33
N GLY A 19 -4.04 4.87 22.92
CA GLY A 19 -3.22 3.93 23.70
C GLY A 19 -2.38 2.96 22.87
N VAL A 20 -2.14 3.27 21.60
CA VAL A 20 -1.30 2.47 20.68
C VAL A 20 0.17 2.68 21.02
N SER A 21 0.97 1.60 20.99
CA SER A 21 2.40 1.65 21.30
C SER A 21 3.22 2.38 20.23
N GLU A 22 4.35 2.99 20.61
CA GLU A 22 5.19 3.79 19.72
C GLU A 22 5.79 3.01 18.56
N ASP A 23 6.05 1.72 18.71
CA ASP A 23 6.52 0.84 17.62
C ASP A 23 5.47 0.65 16.55
N ILE A 24 4.19 0.51 16.92
CA ILE A 24 3.08 0.44 15.97
C ILE A 24 2.84 1.82 15.32
N ILE A 25 2.93 2.90 16.09
CA ILE A 25 2.81 4.27 15.56
C ILE A 25 3.91 4.54 14.53
N HIS A 26 5.16 4.15 14.83
CA HIS A 26 6.27 4.25 13.90
C HIS A 26 5.99 3.46 12.61
N ALA A 27 5.53 2.22 12.73
CA ALA A 27 5.18 1.39 11.58
C ALA A 27 4.08 2.02 10.72
N VAL A 28 3.02 2.56 11.35
CA VAL A 28 1.95 3.27 10.63
C VAL A 28 2.49 4.48 9.88
N CYS A 29 3.32 5.30 10.51
CA CYS A 29 3.82 6.54 9.88
C CYS A 29 4.86 6.28 8.80
N SER A 30 5.63 5.19 8.91
CA SER A 30 6.73 4.87 8.00
C SER A 30 6.28 4.57 6.56
N HIS A 31 4.99 4.22 6.33
CA HIS A 31 4.49 4.01 4.97
C HIS A 31 4.50 5.29 4.13
N GLY A 32 4.48 6.47 4.78
CA GLY A 32 4.57 7.77 4.11
C GLY A 32 5.99 8.31 3.91
N TYR A 33 7.03 7.54 4.23
CA TYR A 33 8.41 8.02 4.20
C TYR A 33 8.82 8.67 2.88
N GLY A 34 9.31 9.91 2.97
CA GLY A 34 9.74 10.72 1.83
C GLY A 34 8.60 11.28 0.98
N ILE A 35 7.34 11.12 1.39
CA ILE A 35 6.18 11.75 0.73
C ILE A 35 6.01 13.16 1.32
N THR A 36 5.87 14.16 0.45
CA THR A 36 5.52 15.52 0.86
C THR A 36 4.01 15.69 0.82
N VAL A 37 3.42 15.99 1.96
CA VAL A 37 1.98 16.21 2.09
C VAL A 37 1.60 17.65 1.68
N GLU A 38 0.30 17.92 1.49
CA GLU A 38 -0.20 19.20 0.94
C GLU A 38 0.27 20.44 1.70
N CYS A 39 0.50 20.35 3.02
CA CYS A 39 1.06 21.45 3.81
C CYS A 39 2.55 21.70 3.58
N GLY A 40 3.21 20.96 2.69
CA GLY A 40 4.63 21.10 2.38
C GLY A 40 5.57 20.36 3.33
N THR A 41 5.05 19.61 4.28
CA THR A 41 5.86 18.80 5.20
C THR A 41 6.18 17.45 4.57
N THR A 42 7.45 17.06 4.58
CA THR A 42 7.88 15.72 4.17
C THR A 42 7.88 14.78 5.37
N ILE A 43 7.31 13.60 5.19
CA ILE A 43 7.32 12.55 6.22
C ILE A 43 8.72 11.95 6.31
N ASP A 44 9.36 12.09 7.46
CA ASP A 44 10.74 11.64 7.73
C ASP A 44 10.76 10.50 8.79
N VAL A 45 9.87 9.54 8.61
CA VAL A 45 9.81 8.32 9.43
C VAL A 45 10.27 7.16 8.56
N GLU A 46 11.55 6.82 8.65
CA GLU A 46 12.16 5.80 7.79
C GLU A 46 11.72 4.39 8.21
N PRO A 47 11.26 3.53 7.28
CA PRO A 47 10.95 2.14 7.60
C PRO A 47 12.24 1.36 7.91
N VAL A 48 12.37 0.88 9.15
CA VAL A 48 13.54 0.15 9.65
C VAL A 48 13.30 -1.34 9.78
N HIS A 49 12.12 -1.73 10.29
CA HIS A 49 11.73 -3.13 10.43
C HIS A 49 11.30 -3.72 9.07
N GLU A 50 11.50 -5.03 8.87
CA GLU A 50 11.12 -5.68 7.60
C GLU A 50 9.62 -5.52 7.30
N MET A 51 8.75 -5.64 8.30
CA MET A 51 7.31 -5.41 8.18
C MET A 51 6.99 -4.00 7.67
N GLU A 52 7.69 -2.97 8.18
CA GLU A 52 7.52 -1.58 7.75
C GLU A 52 7.94 -1.38 6.29
N LYS A 53 9.03 -2.03 5.87
CA LYS A 53 9.49 -2.00 4.48
C LYS A 53 8.51 -2.69 3.54
N VAL A 54 7.90 -3.79 4.00
CA VAL A 54 6.83 -4.46 3.24
C VAL A 54 5.60 -3.57 3.15
N LEU A 55 5.18 -2.94 4.25
CA LEU A 55 4.05 -2.00 4.27
C LEU A 55 4.29 -0.86 3.28
N PHE A 56 5.44 -0.19 3.38
CA PHE A 56 5.83 0.88 2.46
C PHE A 56 5.80 0.45 0.98
N ALA A 57 6.32 -0.75 0.67
CA ALA A 57 6.39 -1.26 -0.69
C ALA A 57 5.03 -1.67 -1.25
N ALA A 58 4.12 -2.15 -0.39
CA ALA A 58 2.84 -2.72 -0.79
C ALA A 58 1.70 -1.68 -0.82
N ASP A 59 1.81 -0.59 -0.08
CA ASP A 59 0.73 0.39 0.09
C ASP A 59 0.17 0.86 -1.26
N GLU A 60 0.95 1.53 -2.06
CA GLU A 60 0.57 2.01 -3.39
C GLU A 60 0.23 0.85 -4.36
N LEU A 61 0.91 -0.29 -4.21
CA LEU A 61 0.73 -1.43 -5.08
C LEU A 61 -0.61 -2.13 -4.86
N THR A 62 -1.10 -2.20 -3.62
CA THR A 62 -2.41 -2.80 -3.32
C THR A 62 -3.53 -2.03 -3.99
N GLY A 63 -3.48 -0.69 -3.97
CA GLY A 63 -4.41 0.18 -4.67
C GLY A 63 -4.41 -0.06 -6.19
N LEU A 64 -3.23 -0.21 -6.80
CA LEU A 64 -3.10 -0.52 -8.22
C LEU A 64 -3.68 -1.90 -8.57
N ILE A 65 -3.39 -2.92 -7.77
CA ILE A 65 -3.91 -4.28 -7.97
C ILE A 65 -5.43 -4.28 -7.82
N TRP A 66 -5.96 -3.60 -6.80
CA TRP A 66 -7.40 -3.51 -6.59
C TRP A 66 -8.10 -2.80 -7.74
N ALA A 67 -7.58 -1.68 -8.22
CA ALA A 67 -8.09 -0.99 -9.40
C ALA A 67 -8.09 -1.92 -10.64
N ALA A 68 -7.05 -2.75 -10.80
CA ALA A 68 -7.01 -3.72 -11.89
C ALA A 68 -8.05 -4.83 -11.73
N ALA A 69 -8.29 -5.30 -10.50
CA ALA A 69 -9.32 -6.29 -10.20
C ALA A 69 -10.73 -5.77 -10.53
N LEU A 70 -11.05 -4.55 -10.11
CA LEU A 70 -12.37 -3.93 -10.36
C LEU A 70 -12.71 -3.76 -11.84
N MET A 71 -11.72 -3.69 -12.72
CA MET A 71 -11.93 -3.64 -14.18
C MET A 71 -12.19 -5.01 -14.80
N ARG A 72 -12.04 -6.08 -14.06
CA ARG A 72 -12.28 -7.44 -14.55
C ARG A 72 -13.78 -7.81 -14.41
N PRO A 73 -14.31 -8.69 -15.27
CA PRO A 73 -15.69 -9.18 -15.09
C PRO A 73 -15.92 -9.82 -13.73
N SER A 74 -14.90 -10.54 -13.19
CA SER A 74 -14.95 -11.18 -11.86
C SER A 74 -14.88 -10.20 -10.70
N LYS A 75 -14.36 -8.98 -10.92
CA LYS A 75 -14.02 -8.00 -9.87
C LYS A 75 -13.20 -8.63 -8.73
N SER A 76 -12.28 -9.53 -9.09
CA SER A 76 -11.51 -10.34 -8.15
C SER A 76 -10.03 -10.36 -8.52
N THR A 77 -9.17 -10.47 -7.51
CA THR A 77 -7.73 -10.68 -7.65
C THR A 77 -7.39 -12.16 -7.89
N LYS A 78 -8.27 -13.09 -7.52
CA LYS A 78 -8.04 -14.53 -7.53
C LYS A 78 -7.80 -15.12 -8.92
N ASP A 79 -8.43 -14.56 -9.95
CA ASP A 79 -8.25 -14.98 -11.33
C ASP A 79 -7.29 -14.09 -12.12
N MET A 80 -6.59 -13.16 -11.42
CA MET A 80 -5.64 -12.25 -12.04
C MET A 80 -4.26 -12.89 -12.22
N GLU A 81 -3.84 -13.00 -13.47
CA GLU A 81 -2.48 -13.47 -13.79
C GLU A 81 -1.46 -12.34 -13.65
N LEU A 82 -0.25 -12.67 -13.18
CA LEU A 82 0.87 -11.73 -13.08
C LEU A 82 1.14 -10.99 -14.40
N LYS A 83 1.02 -11.68 -15.54
CA LYS A 83 1.20 -11.07 -16.87
C LYS A 83 0.21 -9.92 -17.11
N SER A 84 -1.04 -10.09 -16.69
CA SER A 84 -2.07 -9.04 -16.78
C SER A 84 -1.75 -7.87 -15.86
N LEU A 85 -1.35 -8.13 -14.62
CA LEU A 85 -0.93 -7.11 -13.67
C LEU A 85 0.27 -6.32 -14.19
N LYS A 86 1.32 -7.00 -14.70
CA LYS A 86 2.51 -6.34 -15.29
C LYS A 86 2.13 -5.41 -16.46
N LYS A 87 1.14 -5.77 -17.27
CA LYS A 87 0.64 -4.91 -18.35
C LYS A 87 -0.02 -3.64 -17.78
N LYS A 88 -0.84 -3.78 -16.74
CA LYS A 88 -1.48 -2.64 -16.05
C LYS A 88 -0.45 -1.76 -15.35
N TYR A 89 0.52 -2.34 -14.66
CA TYR A 89 1.61 -1.62 -14.01
C TYR A 89 2.39 -0.73 -14.97
N LYS A 90 2.71 -1.21 -16.17
CA LYS A 90 3.43 -0.46 -17.19
C LYS A 90 2.60 0.66 -17.84
N SER A 91 1.29 0.62 -17.72
CA SER A 91 0.40 1.65 -18.26
C SER A 91 0.37 2.86 -17.34
N LYS A 92 1.12 3.92 -17.69
CA LYS A 92 1.25 5.13 -16.87
C LYS A 92 -0.08 5.85 -16.57
N GLY A 93 -1.05 5.77 -17.47
CA GLY A 93 -2.39 6.36 -17.27
C GLY A 93 -3.32 5.51 -16.42
N PHE A 94 -2.98 4.24 -16.18
CA PHE A 94 -3.77 3.37 -15.32
C PHE A 94 -3.40 3.55 -13.86
N ALA A 95 -4.39 3.74 -12.98
CA ALA A 95 -4.19 3.98 -11.56
C ALA A 95 -3.07 5.05 -11.33
N ALA A 96 -3.21 6.20 -11.97
CA ALA A 96 -2.18 7.24 -11.99
C ALA A 96 -1.90 7.84 -10.59
N GLY A 97 -2.85 7.69 -9.65
CA GLY A 97 -2.67 8.06 -8.26
C GLY A 97 -1.73 7.13 -7.49
N CYS A 98 -1.49 5.89 -7.98
CA CYS A 98 -0.54 4.98 -7.35
C CYS A 98 0.88 5.21 -7.88
N SER A 99 1.78 5.65 -7.03
CA SER A 99 3.16 6.01 -7.39
C SER A 99 4.02 4.79 -7.70
N ARG A 100 4.42 4.62 -8.98
CA ARG A 100 5.36 3.57 -9.38
C ARG A 100 6.73 3.77 -8.78
N GLU A 101 7.14 5.01 -8.59
CA GLU A 101 8.43 5.36 -7.96
C GLU A 101 8.47 4.88 -6.49
N VAL A 102 7.40 5.08 -5.74
CA VAL A 102 7.29 4.58 -4.35
C VAL A 102 7.35 3.06 -4.33
N ILE A 103 6.61 2.38 -5.22
CA ILE A 103 6.61 0.91 -5.34
C ILE A 103 8.03 0.38 -5.65
N GLU A 104 8.72 0.98 -6.62
CA GLU A 104 10.07 0.58 -7.02
C GLU A 104 11.09 0.84 -5.91
N ARG A 105 10.98 1.98 -5.23
CA ARG A 105 11.80 2.31 -4.05
C ARG A 105 11.56 1.30 -2.91
N GLY A 106 10.32 0.91 -2.66
CA GLY A 106 9.97 -0.10 -1.67
C GLY A 106 10.57 -1.48 -2.01
N ALA A 107 10.49 -1.90 -3.28
CA ALA A 107 11.14 -3.14 -3.73
C ALA A 107 12.67 -3.08 -3.49
N ALA A 108 13.29 -1.95 -3.80
CA ALA A 108 14.74 -1.76 -3.57
C ALA A 108 15.13 -1.81 -2.09
N GLN A 109 14.33 -1.21 -1.18
CA GLN A 109 14.56 -1.29 0.27
C GLN A 109 14.49 -2.72 0.82
N LEU A 110 13.69 -3.57 0.19
CA LEU A 110 13.58 -5.00 0.52
C LEU A 110 14.66 -5.86 -0.16
N ASN A 111 15.48 -5.30 -1.05
CA ASN A 111 16.35 -6.02 -1.96
C ASN A 111 15.57 -7.07 -2.79
N TRP A 112 14.38 -6.72 -3.22
CA TRP A 112 13.52 -7.56 -4.06
C TRP A 112 13.45 -7.04 -5.49
N GLU A 113 13.44 -7.98 -6.44
CA GLU A 113 13.04 -7.65 -7.80
C GLU A 113 11.56 -7.22 -7.82
N LEU A 114 11.24 -6.21 -8.64
CA LEU A 114 9.87 -5.71 -8.78
C LEU A 114 8.87 -6.83 -9.08
N GLU A 115 9.26 -7.81 -9.89
CA GLU A 115 8.39 -8.94 -10.22
C GLU A 115 8.05 -9.79 -8.99
N LYS A 116 9.00 -9.96 -8.07
CA LYS A 116 8.77 -10.65 -6.79
C LYS A 116 7.74 -9.89 -5.96
N LEU A 117 7.90 -8.57 -5.83
CA LEU A 117 6.95 -7.73 -5.08
C LEU A 117 5.54 -7.82 -5.68
N LEU A 118 5.40 -7.64 -7.00
CA LEU A 118 4.11 -7.75 -7.70
C LEU A 118 3.45 -9.12 -7.47
N THR A 119 4.24 -10.20 -7.53
CA THR A 119 3.74 -11.55 -7.36
C THR A 119 3.25 -11.80 -5.95
N MET A 120 4.08 -11.46 -4.95
CA MET A 120 3.74 -11.71 -3.54
C MET A 120 2.55 -10.88 -3.09
N THR A 121 2.48 -9.61 -3.48
CA THR A 121 1.34 -8.76 -3.14
C THR A 121 0.05 -9.26 -3.79
N LEU A 122 0.09 -9.64 -5.07
CA LEU A 122 -1.08 -10.22 -5.74
C LEU A 122 -1.55 -11.51 -5.07
N GLN A 123 -0.63 -12.40 -4.72
CA GLN A 123 -0.94 -13.66 -4.04
C GLN A 123 -1.54 -13.44 -2.64
N ALA A 124 -0.98 -12.49 -1.87
CA ALA A 124 -1.52 -12.15 -0.56
C ALA A 124 -2.94 -11.59 -0.67
N MET A 125 -3.18 -10.65 -1.58
CA MET A 125 -4.52 -10.09 -1.80
C MET A 125 -5.52 -11.16 -2.26
N ALA A 126 -5.11 -12.09 -3.12
CA ALA A 126 -5.98 -13.17 -3.59
C ALA A 126 -6.31 -14.17 -2.46
N ALA A 127 -5.37 -14.42 -1.57
CA ALA A 127 -5.56 -15.34 -0.44
C ALA A 127 -6.52 -14.80 0.62
N THR A 128 -6.52 -13.49 0.86
CA THR A 128 -7.34 -12.83 1.90
C THR A 128 -8.62 -12.19 1.37
N GLU A 129 -8.87 -12.22 0.06
CA GLU A 129 -9.96 -11.48 -0.58
C GLU A 129 -11.35 -11.80 0.00
N ASP A 130 -11.65 -13.07 0.27
CA ASP A 130 -12.99 -13.46 0.79
C ASP A 130 -13.17 -13.00 2.23
N GLU A 131 -12.12 -13.11 3.05
CA GLU A 131 -12.12 -12.66 4.43
C GLU A 131 -12.38 -11.15 4.51
N ILE A 132 -11.62 -10.37 3.73
CA ILE A 132 -11.79 -8.90 3.67
C ILE A 132 -13.20 -8.53 3.17
N LYS A 133 -13.72 -9.21 2.14
CA LYS A 133 -15.08 -8.95 1.65
C LYS A 133 -16.15 -9.24 2.71
N ALA A 134 -16.02 -10.35 3.43
CA ALA A 134 -16.93 -10.70 4.50
C ALA A 134 -16.89 -9.70 5.66
N GLU A 135 -15.71 -9.18 6.01
CA GLU A 135 -15.58 -8.13 7.02
C GLU A 135 -16.24 -6.82 6.57
N MET A 136 -16.04 -6.42 5.32
CA MET A 136 -16.64 -5.19 4.76
C MET A 136 -18.18 -5.25 4.68
N GLU A 137 -18.77 -6.42 4.48
CA GLU A 137 -20.23 -6.60 4.48
C GLU A 137 -20.84 -6.44 5.89
N ASN A 138 -20.03 -6.54 6.94
CA ASN A 138 -20.45 -6.43 8.34
C ASN A 138 -20.24 -5.01 8.93
N LEU A 139 -19.70 -4.08 8.15
CA LEU A 139 -19.50 -2.66 8.52
C LEU A 139 -20.69 -1.80 8.08
#